data_d2f7979ff989d31214e5d63f33e3771d
#
_entry.id   d2f7979ff989d31214e5d63f33e3771d
#
_cell.length_a   1.000
_cell.length_b   1.000
_cell.length_c   1.000
_cell.angle_alpha   90.00
_cell.angle_beta   90.00
_cell.angle_gamma   90.00
#
_symmetry.space_group_name_H-M   'P 1'
#
loop_
_entity.id
_entity.type
_entity.pdbx_description
1 polymer ?
#
loop_
_entity_poly.entity_id
_entity_poly.type
_entity_poly.pdbx_seq_one_letter_code
_entity_poly.pdbx_strand_id
1 'polypeptide(L)'
;TFNGIGIDELNDILGIGYRKSKSLEHQIFESETGILDCSKKQRIQIIINKPQQPVDMSDIPFVYKEMKDFENKIIYYETSRGCPFSCSYCLSSIDKRLRFRSLDLVKKELQFFIDNNTNQVKFVDRTFNCNKKHAMEIWSYIKKHDNGVTNFHFEIAADLMTDEEIALISDMRPGLIQLEIGVQSTNEKTLEAINRKTDIEKIAEITEMNLDKLSYAVTEVHKGENIHQHLDLIAGLPYENYESFKRSFDQVYAMKPDQFQLGFLKVLYGSMMKENSEKYGMSYSGRAPYEVLKTNWVSFDDILKLKEVEAVVEIYYNSFQFENTIRKLSELYESPFELYEQLGSFYQRHSENGEKHSRVTRYELLLNFIKKRNFEENIQWEELLTKDFYLRENAKSRPGFSKNIEKYKHQIREFFKGEEVRTILVDYEDYDSKQLEKMTHVEVFGINEDNLTYILFDYKHRNPLNKQAKLINITKQIKR
;
A
#
# COMPACT_ATOMS: atom_id res chain seq x y z
N THR A 1 -36.59 -6.74 -3.22
CA THR A 1 -38.06 -6.64 -3.25
C THR A 1 -38.52 -5.95 -1.98
N PHE A 2 -39.07 -4.74 -2.11
CA PHE A 2 -39.73 -4.04 -1.02
C PHE A 2 -41.10 -4.75 -0.81
N ASN A 3 -41.14 -5.72 0.08
CA ASN A 3 -42.39 -6.45 0.40
C ASN A 3 -43.38 -5.47 1.03
N GLY A 4 -44.48 -5.17 0.32
CA GLY A 4 -45.60 -4.37 0.81
C GLY A 4 -45.71 -2.92 0.30
N ILE A 5 -44.76 -2.43 -0.50
CA ILE A 5 -44.84 -1.08 -1.10
C ILE A 5 -45.43 -1.20 -2.52
N GLY A 6 -46.52 -0.50 -2.80
CA GLY A 6 -47.08 -0.41 -4.14
C GLY A 6 -46.20 0.37 -5.13
N ILE A 7 -46.27 0.05 -6.43
CA ILE A 7 -45.45 0.71 -7.47
C ILE A 7 -45.69 2.23 -7.48
N ASP A 8 -46.87 2.69 -7.15
CA ASP A 8 -47.17 4.12 -7.12
C ASP A 8 -46.56 4.83 -5.91
N GLU A 9 -46.38 4.12 -4.79
CA GLU A 9 -45.68 4.63 -3.60
C GLU A 9 -44.15 4.76 -3.82
N LEU A 10 -43.59 4.01 -4.77
CA LEU A 10 -42.17 4.13 -5.12
C LEU A 10 -41.83 5.46 -5.75
N ASN A 11 -42.81 6.18 -6.35
CA ASN A 11 -42.56 7.49 -6.98
C ASN A 11 -42.10 8.55 -5.97
N ASP A 12 -42.49 8.42 -4.71
CA ASP A 12 -42.23 9.41 -3.66
C ASP A 12 -40.97 9.11 -2.85
N ILE A 13 -40.35 7.94 -3.09
CA ILE A 13 -39.12 7.57 -2.39
C ILE A 13 -37.92 8.18 -3.11
N LEU A 14 -37.25 9.13 -2.46
CA LEU A 14 -36.06 9.77 -3.00
C LEU A 14 -34.88 8.78 -3.12
N GLY A 15 -34.05 8.98 -4.13
CA GLY A 15 -32.79 8.26 -4.29
C GLY A 15 -32.90 6.84 -4.82
N ILE A 16 -34.08 6.36 -5.22
CA ILE A 16 -34.25 5.04 -5.81
C ILE A 16 -34.49 5.10 -7.32
N GLY A 17 -34.06 4.04 -8.00
CA GLY A 17 -34.45 3.74 -9.37
C GLY A 17 -35.21 2.41 -9.43
N TYR A 18 -36.32 2.37 -10.16
CA TYR A 18 -37.11 1.16 -10.29
C TYR A 18 -37.63 0.96 -11.73
N ARG A 19 -38.01 -0.28 -12.03
CA ARG A 19 -38.58 -0.66 -13.33
C ARG A 19 -40.09 -0.66 -13.25
N LYS A 20 -40.74 0.10 -14.14
CA LYS A 20 -42.19 0.08 -14.33
C LYS A 20 -42.48 -0.56 -15.68
N SER A 21 -43.21 -1.67 -15.69
CA SER A 21 -43.74 -2.27 -16.91
C SER A 21 -45.04 -1.61 -17.29
N LYS A 22 -45.14 -1.02 -18.47
CA LYS A 22 -46.41 -0.65 -19.06
C LYS A 22 -46.97 -1.84 -19.81
N SER A 23 -48.12 -2.35 -19.41
CA SER A 23 -48.94 -3.18 -20.26
C SER A 23 -49.42 -2.31 -21.42
N LEU A 24 -49.07 -2.65 -22.64
CA LEU A 24 -49.73 -2.09 -23.82
C LEU A 24 -51.15 -2.57 -23.80
N GLU A 25 -52.12 -1.66 -23.65
CA GLU A 25 -53.52 -1.95 -24.00
C GLU A 25 -53.55 -2.49 -25.41
N HIS A 26 -54.37 -3.56 -25.63
CA HIS A 26 -54.49 -4.20 -26.91
C HIS A 26 -55.04 -3.20 -27.93
N GLN A 27 -54.19 -2.74 -28.84
CA GLN A 27 -54.68 -2.30 -30.17
C GLN A 27 -54.81 -3.53 -31.01
N ILE A 28 -56.06 -3.96 -31.19
CA ILE A 28 -56.41 -5.00 -32.13
C ILE A 28 -56.31 -4.35 -33.52
N PHE A 29 -55.28 -4.70 -34.26
CA PHE A 29 -55.25 -4.48 -35.68
C PHE A 29 -55.79 -5.74 -36.36
N GLU A 30 -57.01 -5.69 -36.88
CA GLU A 30 -57.52 -6.66 -37.80
C GLU A 30 -56.74 -6.54 -39.10
N SER A 31 -55.91 -7.53 -39.40
CA SER A 31 -55.37 -7.69 -40.77
C SER A 31 -56.14 -8.78 -41.48
N GLU A 32 -56.50 -8.57 -42.74
CA GLU A 32 -57.30 -9.46 -43.60
C GLU A 32 -56.59 -10.82 -43.87
N THR A 33 -55.51 -11.16 -43.24
CA THR A 33 -54.74 -12.40 -43.47
C THR A 33 -54.58 -13.31 -42.26
N GLY A 34 -55.29 -13.09 -41.17
CA GLY A 34 -55.52 -14.11 -40.16
C GLY A 34 -54.34 -14.72 -39.39
N ILE A 35 -53.18 -14.07 -39.32
CA ILE A 35 -52.02 -14.52 -38.50
C ILE A 35 -51.78 -13.52 -37.36
N LEU A 36 -52.16 -13.91 -36.16
CA LEU A 36 -51.91 -13.20 -34.94
C LEU A 36 -50.48 -13.51 -34.47
N ASP A 37 -49.58 -12.61 -34.66
CA ASP A 37 -48.27 -12.63 -33.98
C ASP A 37 -48.37 -11.85 -32.63
N CYS A 38 -48.62 -12.60 -31.59
CA CYS A 38 -48.72 -12.10 -30.21
C CYS A 38 -47.35 -11.95 -29.52
N SER A 39 -46.41 -11.27 -30.14
CA SER A 39 -45.20 -10.87 -29.42
C SER A 39 -45.51 -9.66 -28.52
N LYS A 40 -45.88 -9.89 -27.28
CA LYS A 40 -46.03 -8.88 -26.24
C LYS A 40 -44.65 -8.26 -25.92
N LYS A 41 -44.27 -7.22 -26.63
CA LYS A 41 -43.13 -6.38 -26.25
C LYS A 41 -43.55 -5.53 -25.05
N GLN A 42 -43.25 -6.00 -23.85
CA GLN A 42 -43.32 -5.15 -22.65
C GLN A 42 -42.28 -4.06 -22.77
N ARG A 43 -42.69 -2.81 -22.86
CA ARG A 43 -41.79 -1.69 -22.71
C ARG A 43 -41.46 -1.52 -21.24
N ILE A 44 -40.21 -1.79 -20.86
CA ILE A 44 -39.70 -1.53 -19.52
C ILE A 44 -39.28 -0.05 -19.48
N GLN A 45 -39.91 0.73 -18.64
CA GLN A 45 -39.50 2.10 -18.34
C GLN A 45 -38.68 2.08 -17.03
N ILE A 46 -37.48 2.67 -17.07
CA ILE A 46 -36.69 2.91 -15.87
C ILE A 46 -37.07 4.29 -15.36
N ILE A 47 -37.56 4.36 -14.13
CA ILE A 47 -37.86 5.62 -13.43
C ILE A 47 -36.74 5.82 -12.41
N ILE A 48 -36.14 7.02 -12.42
CA ILE A 48 -35.13 7.45 -11.45
C ILE A 48 -35.73 8.64 -10.69
N ASN A 49 -35.92 8.48 -9.42
CA ASN A 49 -36.44 9.52 -8.55
C ASN A 49 -35.36 10.58 -8.25
N LYS A 50 -35.78 11.75 -7.77
CA LYS A 50 -34.85 12.79 -7.33
C LYS A 50 -33.88 12.22 -6.29
N PRO A 51 -32.60 12.59 -6.35
CA PRO A 51 -31.62 12.14 -5.36
C PRO A 51 -32.01 12.63 -3.97
N GLN A 52 -31.80 11.79 -2.97
CA GLN A 52 -31.95 12.16 -1.58
C GLN A 52 -30.86 13.16 -1.19
N GLN A 53 -31.17 14.04 -0.25
CA GLN A 53 -30.14 14.89 0.34
C GLN A 53 -29.10 13.99 1.05
N PRO A 54 -27.80 14.37 0.98
CA PRO A 54 -26.75 13.64 1.67
C PRO A 54 -27.02 13.61 3.17
N VAL A 55 -26.84 12.43 3.76
CA VAL A 55 -26.95 12.23 5.21
C VAL A 55 -25.83 12.95 5.93
N ASP A 56 -26.11 13.54 7.09
CA ASP A 56 -25.08 14.02 7.99
C ASP A 56 -24.20 12.85 8.44
N MET A 57 -22.89 13.01 8.40
CA MET A 57 -21.97 11.96 8.80
C MET A 57 -22.12 11.56 10.27
N SER A 58 -22.61 12.48 11.11
CA SER A 58 -22.83 12.25 12.53
C SER A 58 -24.10 11.40 12.82
N ASP A 59 -25.03 11.33 11.85
CA ASP A 59 -26.23 10.48 11.95
C ASP A 59 -25.95 9.02 11.58
N ILE A 60 -24.80 8.71 10.97
CA ILE A 60 -24.42 7.35 10.60
C ILE A 60 -24.08 6.57 11.88
N PRO A 61 -24.77 5.46 12.18
CA PRO A 61 -24.51 4.72 13.40
C PRO A 61 -23.12 4.07 13.40
N PHE A 62 -22.48 4.06 14.58
CA PHE A 62 -21.25 3.30 14.79
C PHE A 62 -21.56 1.80 14.82
N VAL A 63 -20.97 1.05 13.90
CA VAL A 63 -21.33 -0.36 13.64
C VAL A 63 -20.57 -1.37 14.51
N TYR A 64 -19.44 -0.96 15.06
CA TYR A 64 -18.58 -1.84 15.87
C TYR A 64 -19.06 -1.87 17.31
N LYS A 65 -19.81 -2.91 17.69
CA LYS A 65 -20.34 -3.06 19.05
C LYS A 65 -19.45 -3.95 19.90
N GLU A 66 -18.94 -5.03 19.33
CA GLU A 66 -18.07 -6.02 19.98
C GLU A 66 -16.89 -6.33 19.06
N MET A 67 -15.67 -6.05 19.49
CA MET A 67 -14.46 -6.27 18.67
C MET A 67 -14.13 -7.75 18.47
N LYS A 68 -14.67 -8.65 19.30
CA LYS A 68 -14.49 -10.10 19.14
C LYS A 68 -14.91 -10.62 17.76
N ASP A 69 -15.96 -10.04 17.17
CA ASP A 69 -16.44 -10.41 15.83
C ASP A 69 -15.48 -10.01 14.70
N PHE A 70 -14.50 -9.17 15.02
CA PHE A 70 -13.54 -8.59 14.09
C PHE A 70 -12.08 -9.00 14.38
N GLU A 71 -11.86 -10.01 15.21
CA GLU A 71 -10.51 -10.53 15.47
C GLU A 71 -9.80 -10.88 14.15
N ASN A 72 -8.55 -10.44 14.01
CA ASN A 72 -7.72 -10.63 12.83
C ASN A 72 -8.26 -10.00 11.52
N LYS A 73 -9.18 -9.03 11.63
CA LYS A 73 -9.68 -8.26 10.49
C LYS A 73 -9.16 -6.82 10.55
N ILE A 74 -8.95 -6.23 9.37
CA ILE A 74 -8.73 -4.79 9.26
C ILE A 74 -10.05 -4.09 9.50
N ILE A 75 -10.06 -3.10 10.39
CA ILE A 75 -11.22 -2.26 10.68
C ILE A 75 -11.21 -1.08 9.73
N TYR A 76 -12.32 -0.84 9.04
CA TYR A 76 -12.51 0.33 8.19
C TYR A 76 -13.33 1.37 8.93
N TYR A 77 -12.84 2.61 8.97
CA TYR A 77 -13.49 3.71 9.67
C TYR A 77 -13.51 4.97 8.80
N GLU A 78 -14.63 5.71 8.83
CA GLU A 78 -14.83 6.89 7.99
C GLU A 78 -15.20 8.10 8.87
N THR A 79 -14.38 9.16 8.80
CA THR A 79 -14.65 10.42 9.52
C THR A 79 -15.06 11.55 8.59
N SER A 80 -14.80 11.40 7.30
CA SER A 80 -15.22 12.36 6.28
C SER A 80 -15.62 11.68 4.98
N ARG A 81 -16.53 12.28 4.24
CA ARG A 81 -16.97 11.83 2.93
C ARG A 81 -16.95 12.95 1.91
N GLY A 82 -16.56 12.62 0.67
CA GLY A 82 -16.29 13.55 -0.40
C GLY A 82 -14.77 13.74 -0.59
N CYS A 83 -14.38 14.36 -1.69
CA CYS A 83 -12.97 14.66 -1.98
C CYS A 83 -12.88 16.02 -2.66
N PRO A 84 -11.96 16.92 -2.25
CA PRO A 84 -11.82 18.24 -2.88
C PRO A 84 -11.16 18.17 -4.25
N PHE A 85 -10.44 17.07 -4.54
CA PHE A 85 -9.74 16.87 -5.82
C PHE A 85 -10.69 16.49 -6.95
N SER A 86 -10.30 16.82 -8.18
CA SER A 86 -11.06 16.54 -9.40
C SER A 86 -10.42 15.47 -10.29
N CYS A 87 -9.69 14.53 -9.70
CA CYS A 87 -8.95 13.50 -10.44
C CYS A 87 -9.85 12.74 -11.42
N SER A 88 -9.50 12.78 -12.72
CA SER A 88 -10.33 12.27 -13.81
C SER A 88 -10.54 10.74 -13.78
N TYR A 89 -9.66 10.00 -13.14
CA TYR A 89 -9.72 8.55 -12.99
C TYR A 89 -10.50 8.08 -11.74
N CYS A 90 -10.77 9.00 -10.79
CA CYS A 90 -11.30 8.65 -9.48
C CYS A 90 -12.81 8.92 -9.36
N LEU A 91 -13.57 7.94 -8.89
CA LEU A 91 -15.01 8.10 -8.63
C LEU A 91 -15.32 8.98 -7.42
N SER A 92 -14.37 9.10 -6.47
CA SER A 92 -14.55 9.98 -5.30
C SER A 92 -14.56 11.46 -5.66
N SER A 93 -14.05 11.84 -6.85
CA SER A 93 -14.10 13.19 -7.38
C SER A 93 -15.48 13.65 -7.84
N ILE A 94 -16.46 12.74 -7.90
CA ILE A 94 -17.85 13.02 -8.31
C ILE A 94 -18.58 13.79 -7.22
N ASP A 95 -18.45 13.39 -5.95
CA ASP A 95 -19.02 14.09 -4.80
C ASP A 95 -17.99 15.00 -4.14
N LYS A 96 -18.01 16.28 -4.54
CA LYS A 96 -17.09 17.30 -4.01
C LYS A 96 -17.53 17.90 -2.69
N ARG A 97 -18.71 17.52 -2.17
CA ARG A 97 -19.24 18.05 -0.91
C ARG A 97 -18.56 17.37 0.25
N LEU A 98 -17.58 18.04 0.84
CA LEU A 98 -16.91 17.58 2.04
C LEU A 98 -17.87 17.63 3.24
N ARG A 99 -18.06 16.48 3.88
CA ARG A 99 -18.87 16.31 5.08
C ARG A 99 -18.04 15.60 6.12
N PHE A 100 -18.06 16.11 7.34
CA PHE A 100 -17.26 15.59 8.43
C PHE A 100 -18.17 15.09 9.54
N ARG A 101 -17.79 13.96 10.13
CA ARG A 101 -18.36 13.45 11.38
C ARG A 101 -17.93 14.37 12.52
N SER A 102 -18.79 14.59 13.50
CA SER A 102 -18.46 15.45 14.64
C SER A 102 -17.23 14.91 15.39
N LEU A 103 -16.30 15.79 15.75
CA LEU A 103 -15.06 15.39 16.42
C LEU A 103 -15.31 14.72 17.77
N ASP A 104 -16.38 15.05 18.48
CA ASP A 104 -16.74 14.42 19.74
C ASP A 104 -17.13 12.94 19.53
N LEU A 105 -17.88 12.63 18.48
CA LEU A 105 -18.18 11.26 18.10
C LEU A 105 -16.94 10.50 17.65
N VAL A 106 -16.13 11.13 16.78
CA VAL A 106 -14.88 10.54 16.30
C VAL A 106 -13.96 10.19 17.48
N LYS A 107 -13.74 11.08 18.43
CA LYS A 107 -12.90 10.83 19.61
C LYS A 107 -13.45 9.69 20.46
N LYS A 108 -14.76 9.61 20.67
CA LYS A 108 -15.40 8.51 21.38
C LYS A 108 -15.22 7.16 20.69
N GLU A 109 -15.35 7.13 19.38
CA GLU A 109 -15.21 5.92 18.57
C GLU A 109 -13.75 5.47 18.44
N LEU A 110 -12.81 6.41 18.33
CA LEU A 110 -11.37 6.11 18.42
C LEU A 110 -10.99 5.52 19.77
N GLN A 111 -11.53 6.07 20.87
CA GLN A 111 -11.28 5.52 22.19
C GLN A 111 -11.77 4.08 22.30
N PHE A 112 -12.93 3.76 21.69
CA PHE A 112 -13.41 2.37 21.64
C PHE A 112 -12.39 1.43 20.97
N PHE A 113 -11.79 1.81 19.83
CA PHE A 113 -10.77 1.00 19.19
C PHE A 113 -9.49 0.85 20.02
N ILE A 114 -9.07 1.93 20.68
CA ILE A 114 -7.89 1.97 21.54
C ILE A 114 -8.10 1.06 22.76
N ASP A 115 -9.24 1.17 23.46
CA ASP A 115 -9.58 0.38 24.65
C ASP A 115 -9.69 -1.13 24.34
N ASN A 116 -10.07 -1.47 23.12
CA ASN A 116 -10.14 -2.86 22.67
C ASN A 116 -8.85 -3.39 22.03
N ASN A 117 -7.74 -2.66 22.10
CA ASN A 117 -6.45 -3.05 21.51
C ASN A 117 -6.57 -3.48 20.04
N THR A 118 -7.37 -2.75 19.26
CA THR A 118 -7.56 -3.04 17.84
C THR A 118 -6.24 -2.96 17.09
N ASN A 119 -5.85 -4.01 16.40
CA ASN A 119 -4.54 -4.07 15.76
C ASN A 119 -4.36 -2.99 14.70
N GLN A 120 -5.37 -2.80 13.82
CA GLN A 120 -5.31 -1.80 12.75
C GLN A 120 -6.70 -1.21 12.46
N VAL A 121 -6.75 0.12 12.38
CA VAL A 121 -7.90 0.90 11.92
C VAL A 121 -7.49 1.66 10.64
N LYS A 122 -8.07 1.27 9.49
CA LYS A 122 -7.86 1.96 8.23
C LYS A 122 -8.95 2.99 8.02
N PHE A 123 -8.56 4.27 7.97
CA PHE A 123 -9.45 5.34 7.57
C PHE A 123 -9.73 5.24 6.07
N VAL A 124 -10.99 5.39 5.68
CA VAL A 124 -11.41 5.39 4.27
C VAL A 124 -11.75 6.78 3.76
N ASP A 125 -11.37 7.79 4.51
CA ASP A 125 -11.39 9.20 4.11
C ASP A 125 -10.46 9.40 2.91
N ARG A 126 -10.97 9.95 1.81
CA ARG A 126 -10.25 9.98 0.52
C ARG A 126 -9.07 10.96 0.46
N THR A 127 -9.05 11.94 1.33
CA THR A 127 -7.93 12.85 1.55
C THR A 127 -8.08 13.35 2.98
N PHE A 128 -7.59 12.57 3.92
CA PHE A 128 -7.81 12.80 5.33
C PHE A 128 -7.38 14.19 5.80
N ASN A 129 -6.24 14.68 5.31
CA ASN A 129 -5.69 15.98 5.68
C ASN A 129 -6.20 17.16 4.83
N CYS A 130 -7.28 16.98 4.06
CA CYS A 130 -7.88 18.11 3.32
C CYS A 130 -8.48 19.21 4.23
N ASN A 131 -8.71 18.87 5.50
CA ASN A 131 -9.06 19.83 6.55
C ASN A 131 -8.04 19.74 7.68
N LYS A 132 -7.09 20.67 7.71
CA LYS A 132 -6.00 20.71 8.71
C LYS A 132 -6.51 20.60 10.15
N LYS A 133 -7.56 21.37 10.52
CA LYS A 133 -8.09 21.34 11.88
C LYS A 133 -8.61 19.95 12.26
N HIS A 134 -9.34 19.30 11.35
CA HIS A 134 -9.87 17.94 11.56
C HIS A 134 -8.75 16.93 11.73
N ALA A 135 -7.75 16.97 10.86
CA ALA A 135 -6.59 16.07 10.90
C ALA A 135 -5.78 16.25 12.18
N MET A 136 -5.41 17.49 12.53
CA MET A 136 -4.65 17.82 13.73
C MET A 136 -5.34 17.37 15.03
N GLU A 137 -6.66 17.56 15.13
CA GLU A 137 -7.45 17.15 16.28
C GLU A 137 -7.46 15.61 16.45
N ILE A 138 -7.60 14.87 15.35
CA ILE A 138 -7.61 13.40 15.36
C ILE A 138 -6.20 12.87 15.67
N TRP A 139 -5.17 13.34 14.98
CA TRP A 139 -3.79 12.91 15.22
C TRP A 139 -3.33 13.25 16.66
N SER A 140 -3.66 14.43 17.17
CA SER A 140 -3.36 14.80 18.57
C SER A 140 -4.07 13.88 19.57
N TYR A 141 -5.34 13.52 19.27
CA TYR A 141 -6.09 12.60 20.12
C TYR A 141 -5.46 11.21 20.14
N ILE A 142 -5.14 10.65 18.97
CA ILE A 142 -4.49 9.34 18.82
C ILE A 142 -3.14 9.31 19.54
N LYS A 143 -2.30 10.34 19.36
CA LYS A 143 -1.01 10.46 20.04
C LYS A 143 -1.15 10.46 21.56
N LYS A 144 -2.11 11.24 22.08
CA LYS A 144 -2.35 11.37 23.53
C LYS A 144 -2.85 10.09 24.18
N HIS A 145 -3.62 9.27 23.44
CA HIS A 145 -4.28 8.06 23.97
C HIS A 145 -3.65 6.77 23.43
N ASP A 146 -2.43 6.84 22.90
CA ASP A 146 -1.74 5.66 22.36
C ASP A 146 -1.62 4.55 23.40
N ASN A 147 -2.12 3.35 23.03
CA ASN A 147 -2.07 2.14 23.87
C ASN A 147 -0.85 1.24 23.59
N GLY A 148 0.07 1.67 22.70
CA GLY A 148 1.24 0.89 22.29
C GLY A 148 0.94 -0.24 21.30
N VAL A 149 -0.33 -0.48 20.92
CA VAL A 149 -0.76 -1.60 20.07
C VAL A 149 -1.38 -1.13 18.77
N THR A 150 -2.41 -0.26 18.85
CA THR A 150 -3.23 0.13 17.70
C THR A 150 -2.42 0.92 16.68
N ASN A 151 -2.58 0.55 15.40
CA ASN A 151 -2.08 1.28 14.24
C ASN A 151 -3.26 1.95 13.51
N PHE A 152 -3.07 3.19 13.07
CA PHE A 152 -4.05 3.95 12.31
C PHE A 152 -3.51 4.29 10.93
N HIS A 153 -4.22 3.91 9.88
CA HIS A 153 -3.80 4.09 8.49
C HIS A 153 -4.64 5.17 7.82
N PHE A 154 -3.99 6.15 7.17
CA PHE A 154 -4.61 7.32 6.55
C PHE A 154 -4.21 7.46 5.09
N GLU A 155 -5.18 7.77 4.21
CA GLU A 155 -4.93 8.25 2.85
C GLU A 155 -4.79 9.79 2.89
N ILE A 156 -3.64 10.33 2.51
CA ILE A 156 -3.35 11.77 2.59
C ILE A 156 -2.85 12.35 1.25
N ALA A 157 -2.93 13.67 1.14
CA ALA A 157 -2.20 14.45 0.14
C ALA A 157 -0.98 15.10 0.82
N ALA A 158 0.23 14.58 0.53
CA ALA A 158 1.43 15.02 1.22
C ALA A 158 1.82 16.47 0.88
N ASP A 159 1.46 16.96 -0.29
CA ASP A 159 1.65 18.35 -0.72
C ASP A 159 0.77 19.38 0.04
N LEU A 160 -0.25 18.90 0.77
CA LEU A 160 -1.06 19.72 1.70
C LEU A 160 -0.49 19.75 3.12
N MET A 161 0.49 18.91 3.46
CA MET A 161 1.04 18.85 4.80
C MET A 161 1.77 20.14 5.18
N THR A 162 1.55 20.58 6.40
CA THR A 162 2.25 21.71 7.00
C THR A 162 3.34 21.22 7.95
N ASP A 163 4.32 22.10 8.24
CA ASP A 163 5.40 21.79 9.19
C ASP A 163 4.88 21.39 10.59
N GLU A 164 3.72 21.99 11.00
CA GLU A 164 3.07 21.64 12.28
C GLU A 164 2.51 20.21 12.27
N GLU A 165 1.90 19.78 11.15
CA GLU A 165 1.41 18.42 10.98
C GLU A 165 2.57 17.42 10.96
N ILE A 166 3.63 17.73 10.21
CA ILE A 166 4.86 16.93 10.16
C ILE A 166 5.48 16.80 11.56
N ALA A 167 5.65 17.89 12.29
CA ALA A 167 6.20 17.89 13.64
C ALA A 167 5.34 17.06 14.62
N LEU A 168 4.01 17.16 14.53
CA LEU A 168 3.11 16.39 15.39
C LEU A 168 3.28 14.88 15.16
N ILE A 169 3.30 14.44 13.90
CA ILE A 169 3.37 13.01 13.58
C ILE A 169 4.77 12.43 13.76
N SER A 170 5.83 13.21 13.54
CA SER A 170 7.22 12.78 13.77
C SER A 170 7.56 12.50 15.25
N ASP A 171 6.77 13.04 16.17
CA ASP A 171 6.90 12.78 17.62
C ASP A 171 5.92 11.69 18.12
N MET A 172 5.43 10.85 17.25
CA MET A 172 4.57 9.69 17.56
C MET A 172 5.41 8.42 17.75
N ARG A 173 4.84 7.45 18.46
CA ARG A 173 5.43 6.10 18.60
C ARG A 173 5.62 5.47 17.21
N PRO A 174 6.77 4.79 16.95
CA PRO A 174 6.94 4.01 15.72
C PRO A 174 5.80 3.00 15.50
N GLY A 175 5.15 3.08 14.34
CA GLY A 175 4.02 2.24 13.95
C GLY A 175 2.66 2.63 14.54
N LEU A 176 2.53 3.81 15.18
CA LEU A 176 1.22 4.32 15.60
C LEU A 176 0.37 4.72 14.39
N ILE A 177 0.96 5.39 13.40
CA ILE A 177 0.29 5.75 12.16
C ILE A 177 1.02 5.21 10.94
N GLN A 178 0.27 5.07 9.85
CA GLN A 178 0.73 4.74 8.51
C GLN A 178 0.09 5.70 7.52
N LEU A 179 0.85 6.17 6.55
CA LEU A 179 0.38 7.11 5.53
C LEU A 179 0.40 6.46 4.15
N GLU A 180 -0.72 6.53 3.44
CA GLU A 180 -0.84 6.17 2.03
C GLU A 180 -0.90 7.46 1.20
N ILE A 181 0.07 7.64 0.31
CA ILE A 181 0.33 8.89 -0.40
C ILE A 181 0.29 8.61 -1.90
N GLY A 182 -0.78 9.03 -2.55
CA GLY A 182 -0.87 8.91 -3.99
C GLY A 182 -0.02 9.94 -4.71
N VAL A 183 1.10 9.55 -5.33
CA VAL A 183 1.88 10.39 -6.25
C VAL A 183 1.29 10.33 -7.65
N GLN A 184 0.95 9.15 -8.10
CA GLN A 184 0.36 8.75 -9.38
C GLN A 184 1.33 8.87 -10.55
N SER A 185 1.98 10.00 -10.75
CA SER A 185 2.99 10.33 -11.75
C SER A 185 3.78 11.55 -11.31
N THR A 186 4.99 11.71 -11.83
CA THR A 186 5.77 12.96 -11.69
C THR A 186 5.83 13.75 -13.01
N ASN A 187 5.15 13.26 -14.05
CA ASN A 187 5.08 13.94 -15.34
C ASN A 187 4.00 15.04 -15.30
N GLU A 188 4.42 16.30 -15.41
CA GLU A 188 3.52 17.46 -15.34
C GLU A 188 2.35 17.38 -16.32
N LYS A 189 2.60 16.96 -17.59
CA LYS A 189 1.53 16.81 -18.59
C LYS A 189 0.52 15.73 -18.20
N THR A 190 0.97 14.69 -17.56
CA THR A 190 0.12 13.62 -17.02
C THR A 190 -0.71 14.14 -15.86
N LEU A 191 -0.10 14.83 -14.90
CA LEU A 191 -0.78 15.42 -13.75
C LEU A 191 -1.84 16.43 -14.17
N GLU A 192 -1.55 17.26 -15.18
CA GLU A 192 -2.52 18.17 -15.79
C GLU A 192 -3.69 17.40 -16.45
N ALA A 193 -3.40 16.39 -17.25
CA ALA A 193 -4.41 15.61 -17.99
C ALA A 193 -5.32 14.80 -17.07
N ILE A 194 -4.82 14.29 -15.95
CA ILE A 194 -5.62 13.60 -14.95
C ILE A 194 -6.38 14.57 -14.03
N ASN A 195 -6.23 15.87 -14.25
CA ASN A 195 -6.92 16.93 -13.51
C ASN A 195 -6.75 16.81 -11.99
N ARG A 196 -5.51 16.55 -11.56
CA ARG A 196 -5.17 16.46 -10.15
C ARG A 196 -4.99 17.86 -9.56
N LYS A 197 -6.10 18.63 -9.59
CA LYS A 197 -6.20 19.99 -9.05
C LYS A 197 -7.13 19.98 -7.84
N THR A 198 -6.76 20.73 -6.83
CA THR A 198 -7.59 20.93 -5.65
C THR A 198 -8.52 22.11 -5.90
N ASP A 199 -9.82 21.84 -6.07
CA ASP A 199 -10.86 22.88 -6.11
C ASP A 199 -11.40 23.07 -4.69
N ILE A 200 -10.75 23.95 -3.95
CA ILE A 200 -11.14 24.27 -2.58
C ILE A 200 -11.92 25.59 -2.63
N GLU A 201 -13.19 25.54 -3.01
CA GLU A 201 -14.09 26.71 -3.01
C GLU A 201 -14.19 27.42 -1.64
N LYS A 202 -13.65 26.84 -0.58
CA LYS A 202 -13.62 27.42 0.78
C LYS A 202 -12.22 27.76 1.28
N ILE A 203 -11.19 27.37 0.58
CA ILE A 203 -9.81 27.79 0.80
C ILE A 203 -9.43 28.52 -0.49
N ALA A 204 -9.27 29.83 -0.43
CA ALA A 204 -9.24 30.77 -1.55
C ALA A 204 -8.15 30.55 -2.64
N GLU A 205 -7.58 29.35 -2.80
CA GLU A 205 -6.54 29.05 -3.77
C GLU A 205 -6.79 27.69 -4.44
N ILE A 206 -6.72 27.68 -5.77
CA ILE A 206 -6.63 26.43 -6.56
C ILE A 206 -5.19 25.96 -6.46
N THR A 207 -4.95 24.85 -5.78
CA THR A 207 -3.63 24.25 -5.69
C THR A 207 -3.50 23.10 -6.69
N GLU A 208 -2.53 23.19 -7.60
CA GLU A 208 -2.04 22.06 -8.37
C GLU A 208 -1.17 21.18 -7.46
N MET A 209 -1.09 19.87 -7.74
CA MET A 209 -0.18 19.00 -7.01
C MET A 209 1.25 19.53 -7.12
N ASN A 210 1.85 19.84 -5.99
CA ASN A 210 3.21 20.36 -5.92
C ASN A 210 4.17 19.24 -5.55
N LEU A 211 4.94 18.77 -6.54
CA LEU A 211 5.90 17.67 -6.35
C LEU A 211 7.04 18.02 -5.38
N ASP A 212 7.46 19.28 -5.33
CA ASP A 212 8.51 19.72 -4.40
C ASP A 212 8.01 19.68 -2.95
N LYS A 213 6.78 20.16 -2.69
CA LYS A 213 6.15 20.06 -1.37
C LYS A 213 5.89 18.61 -0.98
N LEU A 214 5.45 17.77 -1.92
CA LEU A 214 5.24 16.34 -1.67
C LEU A 214 6.57 15.68 -1.31
N SER A 215 7.63 15.88 -2.09
CA SER A 215 8.96 15.32 -1.83
C SER A 215 9.52 15.81 -0.49
N TYR A 216 9.35 17.09 -0.17
CA TYR A 216 9.73 17.66 1.13
C TYR A 216 8.99 16.96 2.28
N ALA A 217 7.65 16.89 2.24
CA ALA A 217 6.87 16.28 3.30
C ALA A 217 7.22 14.80 3.52
N VAL A 218 7.35 14.02 2.43
CA VAL A 218 7.75 12.61 2.49
C VAL A 218 9.13 12.46 3.14
N THR A 219 10.08 13.31 2.74
CA THR A 219 11.46 13.26 3.26
C THR A 219 11.51 13.65 4.75
N GLU A 220 10.81 14.70 5.15
CA GLU A 220 10.79 15.13 6.56
C GLU A 220 10.14 14.09 7.47
N VAL A 221 9.04 13.48 7.02
CA VAL A 221 8.39 12.37 7.75
C VAL A 221 9.31 11.15 7.83
N HIS A 222 10.06 10.85 6.75
CA HIS A 222 11.01 9.72 6.74
C HIS A 222 12.14 9.87 7.76
N LYS A 223 12.61 11.11 8.03
CA LYS A 223 13.65 11.37 9.04
C LYS A 223 13.26 10.96 10.46
N GLY A 224 11.96 10.92 10.75
CA GLY A 224 11.45 10.47 12.04
C GLY A 224 11.60 8.97 12.29
N GLU A 225 11.78 8.16 11.25
CA GLU A 225 11.88 6.68 11.29
C GLU A 225 10.76 6.01 12.11
N ASN A 226 9.59 6.66 12.21
CA ASN A 226 8.48 6.23 13.06
C ASN A 226 7.17 5.97 12.31
N ILE A 227 7.07 6.41 11.06
CA ILE A 227 5.86 6.34 10.24
C ILE A 227 6.13 5.53 8.98
N HIS A 228 5.30 4.51 8.75
CA HIS A 228 5.31 3.75 7.51
C HIS A 228 4.66 4.58 6.40
N GLN A 229 5.43 4.90 5.36
CA GLN A 229 4.98 5.66 4.20
C GLN A 229 4.82 4.75 2.97
N HIS A 230 3.61 4.75 2.41
CA HIS A 230 3.25 4.03 1.22
C HIS A 230 3.02 5.03 0.08
N LEU A 231 3.82 4.96 -0.99
CA LEU A 231 3.74 5.81 -2.16
C LEU A 231 3.28 5.04 -3.38
N ASP A 232 2.37 5.66 -4.18
CA ASP A 232 1.73 5.01 -5.33
C ASP A 232 2.09 5.71 -6.64
N LEU A 233 2.38 4.90 -7.68
CA LEU A 233 2.36 5.31 -9.08
C LEU A 233 1.27 4.56 -9.84
N ILE A 234 0.73 5.17 -10.91
CA ILE A 234 -0.26 4.54 -11.80
C ILE A 234 0.28 4.48 -13.22
N ALA A 235 0.52 3.28 -13.72
CA ALA A 235 0.87 3.04 -15.11
C ALA A 235 -0.35 3.16 -16.05
N GLY A 236 -0.14 3.66 -17.27
CA GLY A 236 -1.17 3.81 -18.27
C GLY A 236 -2.00 5.08 -18.21
N LEU A 237 -1.53 6.09 -17.46
CA LEU A 237 -2.12 7.42 -17.46
C LEU A 237 -1.90 8.14 -18.80
N PRO A 238 -2.77 9.12 -19.18
CA PRO A 238 -2.57 9.91 -20.37
C PRO A 238 -1.24 10.69 -20.34
N TYR A 239 -0.60 10.83 -21.49
CA TYR A 239 0.68 11.53 -21.70
C TYR A 239 1.88 10.92 -20.98
N GLU A 240 1.74 9.74 -20.38
CA GLU A 240 2.83 9.00 -19.77
C GLU A 240 3.22 7.80 -20.61
N ASN A 241 4.38 7.88 -21.27
CA ASN A 241 4.97 6.76 -21.99
C ASN A 241 5.92 5.97 -21.06
N TYR A 242 6.48 4.89 -21.61
CA TYR A 242 7.38 4.01 -20.85
C TYR A 242 8.57 4.77 -20.22
N GLU A 243 9.20 5.65 -20.98
CA GLU A 243 10.36 6.43 -20.52
C GLU A 243 9.98 7.49 -19.48
N SER A 244 8.81 8.11 -19.58
CA SER A 244 8.34 9.03 -18.54
C SER A 244 7.95 8.31 -17.27
N PHE A 245 7.35 7.11 -17.36
CA PHE A 245 7.06 6.27 -16.21
C PHE A 245 8.34 5.81 -15.50
N LYS A 246 9.38 5.43 -16.26
CA LYS A 246 10.71 5.12 -15.72
C LYS A 246 11.25 6.27 -14.88
N ARG A 247 11.16 7.51 -15.36
CA ARG A 247 11.58 8.70 -14.60
C ARG A 247 10.72 8.91 -13.34
N SER A 248 9.41 8.74 -13.44
CA SER A 248 8.51 8.82 -12.28
C SER A 248 8.88 7.78 -11.22
N PHE A 249 9.18 6.56 -11.65
CA PHE A 249 9.65 5.49 -10.76
C PHE A 249 10.92 5.89 -10.02
N ASP A 250 11.96 6.33 -10.75
CA ASP A 250 13.26 6.69 -10.16
C ASP A 250 13.12 7.85 -9.15
N GLN A 251 12.30 8.85 -9.46
CA GLN A 251 12.06 9.98 -8.57
C GLN A 251 11.34 9.56 -7.28
N VAL A 252 10.33 8.70 -7.38
CA VAL A 252 9.61 8.18 -6.20
C VAL A 252 10.48 7.21 -5.40
N TYR A 253 11.27 6.38 -6.07
CA TYR A 253 12.23 5.48 -5.41
C TYR A 253 13.27 6.26 -4.59
N ALA A 254 13.72 7.42 -5.10
CA ALA A 254 14.66 8.30 -4.40
C ALA A 254 14.07 8.90 -3.09
N MET A 255 12.74 8.97 -2.96
CA MET A 255 12.06 9.38 -1.73
C MET A 255 12.08 8.30 -0.64
N LYS A 256 12.54 7.07 -0.95
CA LYS A 256 12.69 5.93 -0.05
C LYS A 256 11.40 5.57 0.70
N PRO A 257 10.27 5.34 0.01
CA PRO A 257 9.06 4.88 0.68
C PRO A 257 9.28 3.53 1.36
N ASP A 258 8.58 3.28 2.46
CA ASP A 258 8.56 1.94 3.08
C ASP A 258 7.83 0.93 2.20
N GLN A 259 6.79 1.37 1.50
CA GLN A 259 6.10 0.58 0.49
C GLN A 259 5.95 1.39 -0.79
N PHE A 260 6.31 0.78 -1.91
CA PHE A 260 6.23 1.39 -3.24
C PHE A 260 5.25 0.60 -4.11
N GLN A 261 4.07 1.14 -4.33
CA GLN A 261 3.04 0.49 -5.12
C GLN A 261 3.04 0.97 -6.57
N LEU A 262 3.13 0.02 -7.48
CA LEU A 262 2.88 0.27 -8.90
C LEU A 262 1.47 -0.21 -9.25
N GLY A 263 0.53 0.74 -9.42
CA GLY A 263 -0.82 0.47 -9.85
C GLY A 263 -0.97 0.54 -11.37
N PHE A 264 -2.05 -0.03 -11.89
CA PHE A 264 -2.44 0.11 -13.29
C PHE A 264 -3.80 0.82 -13.38
N LEU A 265 -3.90 1.78 -14.31
CA LEU A 265 -5.11 2.57 -14.47
C LEU A 265 -6.34 1.68 -14.64
N LYS A 266 -7.37 1.94 -13.84
CA LYS A 266 -8.68 1.32 -13.95
C LYS A 266 -9.65 2.31 -14.60
N VAL A 267 -10.18 1.96 -15.77
CA VAL A 267 -11.08 2.81 -16.55
C VAL A 267 -12.51 2.62 -16.04
N LEU A 268 -12.81 3.24 -14.91
CA LEU A 268 -14.04 3.02 -14.16
C LEU A 268 -15.24 3.73 -14.83
N TYR A 269 -16.38 3.05 -14.92
CA TYR A 269 -17.63 3.64 -15.40
C TYR A 269 -18.06 4.79 -14.48
N GLY A 270 -18.46 5.91 -15.11
CA GLY A 270 -18.83 7.16 -14.43
C GLY A 270 -17.64 8.09 -14.14
N SER A 271 -16.41 7.69 -14.42
CA SER A 271 -15.24 8.58 -14.35
C SER A 271 -15.05 9.41 -15.63
N MET A 272 -14.48 10.61 -15.50
CA MET A 272 -14.08 11.42 -16.66
C MET A 272 -13.04 10.68 -17.52
N MET A 273 -12.22 9.82 -16.93
CA MET A 273 -11.26 8.99 -17.67
C MET A 273 -11.96 8.04 -18.62
N LYS A 274 -13.08 7.44 -18.20
CA LYS A 274 -13.90 6.59 -19.07
C LYS A 274 -14.52 7.38 -20.21
N GLU A 275 -15.02 8.59 -19.95
CA GLU A 275 -15.59 9.46 -20.98
C GLU A 275 -14.56 9.87 -22.04
N ASN A 276 -13.31 10.11 -21.62
CA ASN A 276 -12.20 10.48 -22.50
C ASN A 276 -11.40 9.27 -23.03
N SER A 277 -11.82 8.04 -22.78
CA SER A 277 -11.04 6.84 -23.14
C SER A 277 -10.73 6.72 -24.64
N GLU A 278 -11.66 7.10 -25.52
CA GLU A 278 -11.45 7.12 -26.98
C GLU A 278 -10.42 8.19 -27.39
N LYS A 279 -10.52 9.41 -26.82
CA LYS A 279 -9.55 10.49 -27.04
C LYS A 279 -8.11 10.07 -26.68
N TYR A 280 -7.96 9.28 -25.64
CA TYR A 280 -6.67 8.80 -25.16
C TYR A 280 -6.26 7.45 -25.80
N GLY A 281 -7.03 6.93 -26.76
CA GLY A 281 -6.75 5.66 -27.44
C GLY A 281 -6.67 4.46 -26.48
N MET A 282 -7.45 4.49 -25.40
CA MET A 282 -7.40 3.47 -24.36
C MET A 282 -8.10 2.18 -24.80
N SER A 283 -7.39 1.06 -24.70
CA SER A 283 -7.99 -0.26 -24.60
C SER A 283 -7.87 -0.75 -23.17
N TYR A 284 -8.91 -1.36 -22.62
CA TYR A 284 -8.95 -1.84 -21.24
C TYR A 284 -9.84 -3.09 -21.14
N SER A 285 -9.69 -3.85 -20.05
CA SER A 285 -10.49 -5.05 -19.78
C SER A 285 -11.98 -4.71 -19.72
N GLY A 286 -12.80 -5.46 -20.43
CA GLY A 286 -14.28 -5.35 -20.37
C GLY A 286 -14.88 -5.88 -19.06
N ARG A 287 -14.07 -6.47 -18.17
CA ARG A 287 -14.47 -7.02 -16.86
C ARG A 287 -13.73 -6.28 -15.74
N ALA A 288 -14.35 -6.22 -14.57
CA ALA A 288 -13.67 -5.70 -13.38
C ALA A 288 -12.31 -6.39 -13.18
N PRO A 289 -11.27 -5.64 -12.89
CA PRO A 289 -11.24 -4.24 -12.43
C PRO A 289 -11.16 -3.18 -13.55
N TYR A 290 -11.45 -3.50 -14.82
CA TYR A 290 -11.41 -2.58 -15.98
C TYR A 290 -10.02 -1.99 -16.23
N GLU A 291 -9.01 -2.79 -16.03
CA GLU A 291 -7.61 -2.39 -16.11
C GLU A 291 -7.20 -2.04 -17.54
N VAL A 292 -6.40 -0.98 -17.68
CA VAL A 292 -5.83 -0.53 -18.95
C VAL A 292 -4.93 -1.60 -19.56
N LEU A 293 -5.01 -1.75 -20.89
CA LEU A 293 -4.16 -2.66 -21.67
C LEU A 293 -3.21 -1.89 -22.59
N LYS A 294 -3.62 -0.74 -23.10
CA LYS A 294 -2.79 0.19 -23.87
C LYS A 294 -3.43 1.57 -23.92
N THR A 295 -2.62 2.58 -24.26
CA THR A 295 -3.04 3.96 -24.52
C THR A 295 -2.33 4.49 -25.78
N ASN A 296 -2.54 5.77 -26.13
CA ASN A 296 -1.76 6.41 -27.21
C ASN A 296 -0.25 6.52 -26.87
N TRP A 297 0.15 6.37 -25.62
CA TRP A 297 1.52 6.60 -25.14
C TRP A 297 2.24 5.33 -24.67
N VAL A 298 1.50 4.34 -24.23
CA VAL A 298 2.04 3.07 -23.72
C VAL A 298 1.40 1.90 -24.47
N SER A 299 2.22 1.01 -25.04
CA SER A 299 1.78 -0.18 -25.74
C SER A 299 1.34 -1.29 -24.79
N PHE A 300 0.72 -2.35 -25.33
CA PHE A 300 0.39 -3.55 -24.54
C PHE A 300 1.65 -4.25 -24.03
N ASP A 301 2.70 -4.32 -24.84
CA ASP A 301 3.96 -4.93 -24.43
C ASP A 301 4.66 -4.13 -23.33
N ASP A 302 4.55 -2.79 -23.35
CA ASP A 302 5.06 -1.96 -22.26
C ASP A 302 4.29 -2.21 -20.95
N ILE A 303 2.96 -2.33 -21.03
CA ILE A 303 2.14 -2.68 -19.84
C ILE A 303 2.57 -4.05 -19.29
N LEU A 304 2.85 -5.05 -20.13
CA LEU A 304 3.34 -6.35 -19.66
C LEU A 304 4.70 -6.23 -18.96
N LYS A 305 5.64 -5.47 -19.54
CA LYS A 305 6.94 -5.22 -18.87
C LYS A 305 6.78 -4.50 -17.52
N LEU A 306 5.89 -3.50 -17.45
CA LEU A 306 5.61 -2.81 -16.18
C LEU A 306 4.99 -3.73 -15.14
N LYS A 307 4.21 -4.75 -15.54
CA LYS A 307 3.73 -5.80 -14.64
C LYS A 307 4.85 -6.72 -14.14
N GLU A 308 5.83 -7.02 -14.97
CA GLU A 308 7.03 -7.74 -14.52
C GLU A 308 7.82 -6.93 -13.48
N VAL A 309 7.94 -5.61 -13.70
CA VAL A 309 8.58 -4.68 -12.74
C VAL A 309 7.78 -4.64 -11.44
N GLU A 310 6.46 -4.45 -11.49
CA GLU A 310 5.58 -4.45 -10.31
C GLU A 310 5.75 -5.72 -9.49
N ALA A 311 5.72 -6.88 -10.13
CA ALA A 311 5.84 -8.16 -9.45
C ALA A 311 7.16 -8.31 -8.67
N VAL A 312 8.28 -7.81 -9.20
CA VAL A 312 9.57 -7.89 -8.51
C VAL A 312 9.79 -6.76 -7.51
N VAL A 313 9.17 -5.59 -7.67
CA VAL A 313 9.09 -4.56 -6.63
C VAL A 313 8.36 -5.10 -5.41
N GLU A 314 7.23 -5.78 -5.60
CA GLU A 314 6.48 -6.40 -4.51
C GLU A 314 7.30 -7.47 -3.76
N ILE A 315 8.09 -8.27 -4.49
CA ILE A 315 8.90 -9.35 -3.92
C ILE A 315 10.17 -8.81 -3.24
N TYR A 316 10.91 -7.92 -3.92
CA TYR A 316 12.26 -7.57 -3.52
C TYR A 316 12.38 -6.21 -2.81
N TYR A 317 11.40 -5.31 -2.97
CA TYR A 317 11.32 -4.05 -2.25
C TYR A 317 10.31 -4.13 -1.08
N ASN A 318 9.03 -4.28 -1.38
CA ASN A 318 7.93 -4.17 -0.42
C ASN A 318 7.93 -5.25 0.68
N SER A 319 8.58 -6.38 0.44
CA SER A 319 8.66 -7.47 1.43
C SER A 319 9.61 -7.18 2.60
N PHE A 320 10.48 -6.19 2.50
CA PHE A 320 11.59 -5.92 3.44
C PHE A 320 12.54 -7.11 3.66
N GLN A 321 12.50 -8.11 2.79
CA GLN A 321 13.33 -9.31 2.94
C GLN A 321 14.72 -9.16 2.34
N PHE A 322 14.94 -8.17 1.48
CA PHE A 322 16.16 -8.05 0.66
C PHE A 322 16.80 -6.65 0.76
N GLU A 323 16.47 -5.91 1.81
CA GLU A 323 16.79 -4.48 1.93
C GLU A 323 18.27 -4.16 1.75
N ASN A 324 19.17 -4.89 2.45
CA ASN A 324 20.61 -4.65 2.35
C ASN A 324 21.14 -5.03 0.95
N THR A 325 20.68 -6.15 0.40
CA THR A 325 21.12 -6.65 -0.92
C THR A 325 20.61 -5.76 -2.04
N ILE A 326 19.31 -5.41 -2.04
CA ILE A 326 18.70 -4.56 -3.09
C ILE A 326 19.29 -3.15 -3.04
N ARG A 327 19.49 -2.57 -1.86
CA ARG A 327 20.12 -1.26 -1.72
C ARG A 327 21.53 -1.27 -2.34
N LYS A 328 22.35 -2.29 -2.00
CA LYS A 328 23.69 -2.40 -2.56
C LYS A 328 23.66 -2.66 -4.06
N LEU A 329 22.70 -3.44 -4.53
CA LEU A 329 22.55 -3.74 -5.96
C LEU A 329 22.09 -2.52 -6.75
N SER A 330 21.17 -1.70 -6.21
CA SER A 330 20.71 -0.47 -6.87
C SER A 330 21.80 0.59 -7.05
N GLU A 331 22.82 0.60 -6.20
CA GLU A 331 23.99 1.49 -6.35
C GLU A 331 24.84 1.16 -7.58
N LEU A 332 24.69 -0.02 -8.18
CA LEU A 332 25.44 -0.48 -9.36
C LEU A 332 24.70 -0.21 -10.68
N TYR A 333 23.52 0.38 -10.63
CA TYR A 333 22.74 0.75 -11.80
C TYR A 333 22.63 2.27 -11.91
N GLU A 334 22.54 2.78 -13.13
CA GLU A 334 22.30 4.21 -13.37
C GLU A 334 20.90 4.64 -12.94
N SER A 335 19.94 3.72 -13.04
CA SER A 335 18.54 3.92 -12.69
C SER A 335 18.01 2.74 -11.86
N PRO A 336 17.40 2.99 -10.70
CA PRO A 336 16.68 1.95 -9.97
C PRO A 336 15.66 1.19 -10.83
N PHE A 337 14.93 1.88 -11.70
CA PHE A 337 13.99 1.23 -12.61
C PHE A 337 14.67 0.18 -13.48
N GLU A 338 15.84 0.47 -14.00
CA GLU A 338 16.61 -0.47 -14.84
C GLU A 338 16.93 -1.77 -14.10
N LEU A 339 17.32 -1.68 -12.82
CA LEU A 339 17.51 -2.86 -11.98
C LEU A 339 16.24 -3.71 -11.95
N TYR A 340 15.08 -3.09 -11.61
CA TYR A 340 13.83 -3.84 -11.49
C TYR A 340 13.32 -4.36 -12.83
N GLU A 341 13.53 -3.65 -13.94
CA GLU A 341 13.21 -4.12 -15.29
C GLU A 341 14.00 -5.37 -15.64
N GLN A 342 15.30 -5.36 -15.41
CA GLN A 342 16.17 -6.50 -15.70
C GLN A 342 15.89 -7.67 -14.75
N LEU A 343 15.60 -7.39 -13.48
CA LEU A 343 15.24 -8.41 -12.49
C LEU A 343 13.87 -9.01 -12.80
N GLY A 344 12.89 -8.21 -13.24
CA GLY A 344 11.56 -8.68 -13.67
C GLY A 344 11.65 -9.64 -14.83
N SER A 345 12.35 -9.25 -15.89
CA SER A 345 12.58 -10.11 -17.05
C SER A 345 13.39 -11.38 -16.71
N PHE A 346 14.31 -11.30 -15.75
CA PHE A 346 15.02 -12.49 -15.25
C PHE A 346 14.10 -13.40 -14.45
N TYR A 347 13.31 -12.85 -13.54
CA TYR A 347 12.40 -13.59 -12.67
C TYR A 347 11.33 -14.32 -13.50
N GLN A 348 10.72 -13.65 -14.48
CA GLN A 348 9.73 -14.24 -15.37
C GLN A 348 10.26 -15.45 -16.15
N ARG A 349 11.49 -15.38 -16.67
CA ARG A 349 12.13 -16.50 -17.38
C ARG A 349 12.44 -17.71 -16.50
N HIS A 350 12.51 -17.54 -15.18
CA HIS A 350 12.80 -18.61 -14.21
C HIS A 350 11.55 -19.02 -13.41
N SER A 351 10.37 -18.46 -13.73
CA SER A 351 9.08 -18.83 -13.16
C SER A 351 8.33 -19.69 -14.16
N GLU A 352 8.53 -21.00 -14.12
CA GLU A 352 7.76 -21.92 -14.95
C GLU A 352 6.29 -21.89 -14.50
N ASN A 353 5.36 -21.70 -15.47
CA ASN A 353 3.90 -21.77 -15.28
C ASN A 353 3.26 -20.83 -14.24
N GLY A 354 3.90 -19.71 -13.88
CA GLY A 354 3.33 -18.74 -12.92
C GLY A 354 3.32 -19.25 -11.46
N GLU A 355 4.12 -20.25 -11.13
CA GLU A 355 4.24 -20.77 -9.77
C GLU A 355 4.87 -19.76 -8.83
N LYS A 356 4.29 -19.64 -7.62
CA LYS A 356 4.85 -18.82 -6.56
C LYS A 356 6.06 -19.50 -5.95
N HIS A 357 7.23 -18.92 -6.14
CA HIS A 357 8.46 -19.43 -5.52
C HIS A 357 8.42 -19.38 -4.00
N SER A 358 9.05 -20.38 -3.37
CA SER A 358 9.28 -20.38 -1.93
C SER A 358 10.15 -19.18 -1.52
N ARG A 359 10.12 -18.82 -0.24
CA ARG A 359 10.96 -17.72 0.26
C ARG A 359 12.44 -17.96 -0.04
N VAL A 360 12.96 -19.15 0.27
CA VAL A 360 14.38 -19.48 0.03
C VAL A 360 14.72 -19.41 -1.46
N THR A 361 13.85 -19.92 -2.33
CA THR A 361 14.04 -19.84 -3.78
C THR A 361 14.17 -18.40 -4.29
N ARG A 362 13.46 -17.43 -3.69
CA ARG A 362 13.59 -16.01 -4.07
C ARG A 362 15.00 -15.47 -3.77
N TYR A 363 15.63 -15.88 -2.65
CA TYR A 363 17.03 -15.54 -2.35
C TYR A 363 17.99 -16.16 -3.35
N GLU A 364 17.77 -17.43 -3.70
CA GLU A 364 18.58 -18.15 -4.68
C GLU A 364 18.47 -17.54 -6.09
N LEU A 365 17.26 -17.14 -6.49
CA LEU A 365 17.03 -16.45 -7.77
C LEU A 365 17.74 -15.10 -7.82
N LEU A 366 17.68 -14.30 -6.75
CA LEU A 366 18.38 -13.03 -6.68
C LEU A 366 19.90 -13.24 -6.75
N LEU A 367 20.45 -14.22 -6.02
CA LEU A 367 21.86 -14.56 -6.09
C LEU A 367 22.27 -15.00 -7.50
N ASN A 368 21.46 -15.83 -8.17
CA ASN A 368 21.70 -16.26 -9.54
C ASN A 368 21.65 -15.09 -10.55
N PHE A 369 20.72 -14.15 -10.34
CA PHE A 369 20.68 -12.91 -11.11
C PHE A 369 21.97 -12.12 -10.96
N ILE A 370 22.44 -11.91 -9.73
CA ILE A 370 23.67 -11.19 -9.41
C ILE A 370 24.89 -11.87 -10.06
N LYS A 371 25.03 -13.19 -9.90
CA LYS A 371 26.16 -13.96 -10.45
C LYS A 371 26.22 -13.92 -11.98
N LYS A 372 25.08 -13.91 -12.66
CA LYS A 372 25.01 -13.79 -14.13
C LYS A 372 25.44 -12.40 -14.66
N ARG A 373 25.44 -11.36 -13.81
CA ARG A 373 25.82 -9.99 -14.19
C ARG A 373 27.30 -9.70 -14.00
N ASN A 374 28.07 -10.58 -13.35
CA ASN A 374 29.49 -10.42 -13.08
C ASN A 374 29.83 -9.05 -12.46
N PHE A 375 29.03 -8.61 -11.48
CA PHE A 375 29.35 -7.44 -10.68
C PHE A 375 30.67 -7.64 -9.92
N GLU A 376 31.28 -6.56 -9.50
CA GLU A 376 32.60 -6.53 -8.83
C GLU A 376 32.75 -7.60 -7.75
N GLU A 377 33.89 -8.33 -7.80
CA GLU A 377 34.20 -9.47 -6.92
C GLU A 377 34.36 -9.09 -5.44
N ASN A 378 34.52 -7.79 -5.13
CA ASN A 378 34.76 -7.30 -3.77
C ASN A 378 33.48 -7.25 -2.91
N ILE A 379 32.26 -7.44 -3.48
CA ILE A 379 31.00 -7.43 -2.74
C ILE A 379 30.65 -8.87 -2.32
N GLN A 380 30.50 -9.07 -1.00
CA GLN A 380 30.15 -10.38 -0.44
C GLN A 380 28.64 -10.61 -0.50
N TRP A 381 28.10 -10.91 -1.69
CA TRP A 381 26.66 -11.04 -1.94
C TRP A 381 25.99 -12.12 -1.10
N GLU A 382 26.65 -13.25 -0.90
CA GLU A 382 26.14 -14.33 -0.05
C GLU A 382 26.02 -13.89 1.42
N GLU A 383 26.93 -13.02 1.91
CA GLU A 383 26.83 -12.48 3.27
C GLU A 383 25.70 -11.44 3.40
N LEU A 384 25.50 -10.58 2.40
CA LEU A 384 24.36 -9.65 2.38
C LEU A 384 23.03 -10.38 2.39
N LEU A 385 22.87 -11.39 1.51
CA LEU A 385 21.67 -12.22 1.46
C LEU A 385 21.45 -13.02 2.75
N THR A 386 22.53 -13.52 3.36
CA THR A 386 22.46 -14.20 4.66
C THR A 386 21.98 -13.26 5.77
N LYS A 387 22.49 -12.02 5.78
CA LYS A 387 22.03 -10.97 6.70
C LYS A 387 20.56 -10.66 6.50
N ASP A 388 20.14 -10.40 5.27
CA ASP A 388 18.74 -10.12 4.92
C ASP A 388 17.82 -11.28 5.32
N PHE A 389 18.25 -12.51 5.10
CA PHE A 389 17.49 -13.72 5.47
C PHE A 389 17.24 -13.77 6.98
N TYR A 390 18.29 -13.68 7.80
CA TYR A 390 18.16 -13.78 9.26
C TYR A 390 17.58 -12.51 9.91
N LEU A 391 17.57 -11.38 9.26
CA LEU A 391 16.78 -10.21 9.70
C LEU A 391 15.27 -10.52 9.74
N ARG A 392 14.79 -11.38 8.86
CA ARG A 392 13.37 -11.71 8.73
C ARG A 392 13.01 -13.08 9.27
N GLU A 393 13.85 -14.07 9.06
CA GLU A 393 13.54 -15.48 9.28
C GLU A 393 14.33 -16.07 10.47
N ASN A 394 13.61 -16.53 11.49
CA ASN A 394 14.17 -17.41 12.52
C ASN A 394 14.14 -18.87 12.00
N ALA A 395 15.01 -19.16 11.02
CA ALA A 395 14.99 -20.43 10.32
C ALA A 395 15.67 -21.55 11.11
N LYS A 396 15.04 -22.74 11.12
CA LYS A 396 15.61 -23.95 11.73
C LYS A 396 16.77 -24.52 10.93
N SER A 397 16.73 -24.38 9.61
CA SER A 397 17.76 -24.87 8.69
C SER A 397 18.48 -23.69 8.04
N ARG A 398 19.79 -23.83 7.90
CA ARG A 398 20.63 -22.84 7.25
C ARG A 398 20.38 -22.85 5.75
N PRO A 399 20.19 -21.69 5.08
CA PRO A 399 20.03 -21.65 3.64
C PRO A 399 21.32 -22.02 2.92
N GLY A 400 21.18 -22.69 1.74
CA GLY A 400 22.33 -23.25 1.01
C GLY A 400 23.32 -22.21 0.47
N PHE A 401 22.87 -20.95 0.30
CA PHE A 401 23.73 -19.86 -0.14
C PHE A 401 24.59 -19.25 0.98
N SER A 402 24.32 -19.57 2.23
CA SER A 402 25.09 -19.03 3.38
C SER A 402 26.43 -19.73 3.53
N LYS A 403 27.49 -18.99 3.88
CA LYS A 403 28.82 -19.53 4.14
C LYS A 403 28.80 -20.51 5.33
N ASN A 404 29.69 -21.52 5.31
CA ASN A 404 29.78 -22.50 6.39
C ASN A 404 30.39 -21.87 7.66
N ILE A 405 29.69 -21.98 8.80
CA ILE A 405 30.12 -21.48 10.11
C ILE A 405 30.42 -22.59 11.13
N GLU A 406 30.57 -23.87 10.68
CA GLU A 406 30.75 -25.03 11.56
C GLU A 406 31.90 -24.84 12.56
N LYS A 407 33.03 -24.29 12.13
CA LYS A 407 34.21 -24.02 12.97
C LYS A 407 33.96 -23.02 14.11
N TYR A 408 32.90 -22.18 14.00
CA TYR A 408 32.54 -21.16 15.00
C TYR A 408 31.44 -21.62 15.96
N LYS A 409 30.81 -22.76 15.72
CA LYS A 409 29.68 -23.23 16.53
C LYS A 409 30.04 -23.46 18.01
N HIS A 410 31.27 -23.90 18.28
CA HIS A 410 31.72 -24.09 19.66
C HIS A 410 31.70 -22.76 20.42
N GLN A 411 32.29 -21.72 19.86
CA GLN A 411 32.35 -20.39 20.46
C GLN A 411 30.96 -19.78 20.66
N ILE A 412 30.05 -19.96 19.70
CA ILE A 412 28.67 -19.51 19.79
C ILE A 412 27.93 -20.21 20.94
N ARG A 413 28.12 -21.53 21.10
CA ARG A 413 27.50 -22.29 22.21
C ARG A 413 28.03 -21.86 23.58
N GLU A 414 29.34 -21.62 23.69
CA GLU A 414 29.93 -21.13 24.95
C GLU A 414 29.40 -19.74 25.31
N PHE A 415 29.21 -18.86 24.32
CA PHE A 415 28.56 -17.57 24.53
C PHE A 415 27.16 -17.71 25.15
N PHE A 416 26.31 -18.62 24.65
CA PHE A 416 24.96 -18.83 25.20
C PHE A 416 24.97 -19.46 26.60
N LYS A 417 26.04 -20.13 27.02
CA LYS A 417 26.19 -20.67 28.39
C LYS A 417 26.78 -19.65 29.38
N GLY A 418 27.49 -18.64 28.86
CA GLY A 418 28.16 -17.62 29.67
C GLY A 418 27.19 -16.65 30.33
N GLU A 419 27.66 -15.92 31.34
CA GLU A 419 26.89 -14.86 31.99
C GLU A 419 26.74 -13.62 31.13
N GLU A 420 27.68 -13.37 30.19
CA GLU A 420 27.67 -12.20 29.32
C GLU A 420 26.43 -12.13 28.43
N VAL A 421 25.84 -13.26 28.03
CA VAL A 421 24.58 -13.28 27.26
C VAL A 421 23.45 -12.64 28.03
N ARG A 422 23.43 -12.78 29.38
CA ARG A 422 22.41 -12.18 30.25
C ARG A 422 22.49 -10.67 30.33
N THR A 423 23.69 -10.11 30.21
CA THR A 423 23.89 -8.65 30.19
C THR A 423 23.44 -8.01 28.87
N ILE A 424 23.36 -8.81 27.80
CA ILE A 424 22.95 -8.38 26.45
C ILE A 424 21.45 -8.59 26.26
N LEU A 425 20.93 -9.73 26.70
CA LEU A 425 19.54 -10.15 26.57
C LEU A 425 18.81 -10.02 27.92
N VAL A 426 18.76 -8.79 28.45
CA VAL A 426 18.17 -8.51 29.77
C VAL A 426 16.68 -8.89 29.87
N ASP A 427 15.93 -8.77 28.79
CA ASP A 427 14.49 -9.08 28.76
C ASP A 427 14.18 -10.59 28.65
N TYR A 428 15.21 -11.44 28.80
CA TYR A 428 15.12 -12.91 28.73
C TYR A 428 15.52 -13.59 30.04
N GLU A 429 15.32 -12.95 31.20
CA GLU A 429 15.73 -13.44 32.51
C GLU A 429 15.25 -14.85 32.84
N ASP A 430 14.02 -15.19 32.43
CA ASP A 430 13.38 -16.50 32.65
C ASP A 430 13.77 -17.59 31.64
N TYR A 431 14.62 -17.27 30.65
CA TYR A 431 14.95 -18.20 29.55
C TYR A 431 16.24 -18.95 29.86
N ASP A 432 16.23 -20.28 29.67
CA ASP A 432 17.46 -21.08 29.69
C ASP A 432 18.27 -20.89 28.37
N SER A 433 19.51 -21.39 28.34
CA SER A 433 20.39 -21.25 27.18
C SER A 433 19.80 -21.83 25.89
N LYS A 434 19.02 -22.95 25.99
CA LYS A 434 18.37 -23.56 24.83
C LYS A 434 17.19 -22.73 24.32
N GLN A 435 16.49 -22.07 25.23
CA GLN A 435 15.41 -21.16 24.88
C GLN A 435 15.97 -19.90 24.21
N LEU A 436 17.08 -19.35 24.71
CA LEU A 436 17.79 -18.23 24.09
C LEU A 436 18.25 -18.57 22.66
N GLU A 437 18.85 -19.74 22.44
CA GLU A 437 19.23 -20.22 21.11
C GLU A 437 18.02 -20.37 20.15
N LYS A 438 16.81 -20.64 20.66
CA LYS A 438 15.59 -20.71 19.86
C LYS A 438 15.00 -19.35 19.53
N MET A 439 15.15 -18.38 20.42
CA MET A 439 14.58 -17.05 20.30
C MET A 439 15.49 -16.06 19.57
N THR A 440 16.74 -16.47 19.34
CA THR A 440 17.76 -15.66 18.67
C THR A 440 18.50 -16.49 17.63
N HIS A 441 19.33 -15.85 16.80
CA HIS A 441 20.27 -16.51 15.90
C HIS A 441 21.60 -15.77 15.94
N VAL A 442 22.72 -16.49 15.92
CA VAL A 442 24.03 -15.88 15.77
C VAL A 442 24.63 -16.25 14.41
N GLU A 443 24.99 -15.26 13.63
CA GLU A 443 25.65 -15.42 12.35
C GLU A 443 27.07 -14.84 12.38
N VAL A 444 27.94 -15.36 11.52
CA VAL A 444 29.34 -14.95 11.42
C VAL A 444 29.60 -14.37 10.02
N PHE A 445 30.08 -13.15 9.97
CA PHE A 445 30.39 -12.40 8.76
C PHE A 445 31.89 -12.09 8.66
N GLY A 446 32.37 -11.76 7.47
CA GLY A 446 33.79 -11.49 7.22
C GLY A 446 34.68 -12.72 7.29
N ILE A 447 34.15 -13.91 6.96
CA ILE A 447 34.85 -15.21 7.14
C ILE A 447 36.14 -15.31 6.33
N ASN A 448 36.24 -14.58 5.22
CA ASN A 448 37.41 -14.54 4.34
C ASN A 448 38.23 -13.26 4.49
N GLU A 449 37.94 -12.42 5.50
CA GLU A 449 38.56 -11.16 5.76
C GLU A 449 39.12 -11.11 7.19
N ASP A 450 40.08 -10.22 7.45
CA ASP A 450 40.64 -10.02 8.80
C ASP A 450 39.62 -9.45 9.81
N ASN A 451 38.38 -9.14 9.35
CA ASN A 451 37.32 -8.47 10.10
C ASN A 451 36.18 -9.38 10.51
N LEU A 452 36.47 -10.57 11.03
CA LEU A 452 35.46 -11.52 11.50
C LEU A 452 34.55 -10.88 12.57
N THR A 453 33.22 -10.88 12.30
CA THR A 453 32.20 -10.32 13.17
C THR A 453 31.12 -11.35 13.51
N TYR A 454 30.64 -11.33 14.76
CA TYR A 454 29.54 -12.14 15.26
C TYR A 454 28.33 -11.25 15.51
N ILE A 455 27.23 -11.49 14.80
CA ILE A 455 26.00 -10.73 14.92
C ILE A 455 24.89 -11.63 15.47
N LEU A 456 24.27 -11.16 16.56
CA LEU A 456 23.09 -11.79 17.15
C LEU A 456 21.84 -11.11 16.62
N PHE A 457 20.90 -11.90 16.16
CA PHE A 457 19.57 -11.51 15.69
C PHE A 457 18.57 -11.84 16.78
N ASP A 458 17.94 -10.81 17.35
CA ASP A 458 16.93 -10.94 18.41
C ASP A 458 15.53 -10.84 17.81
N TYR A 459 14.79 -11.96 17.82
CA TYR A 459 13.46 -12.06 17.21
C TYR A 459 12.30 -11.67 18.15
N LYS A 460 12.57 -11.48 19.46
CA LYS A 460 11.57 -10.95 20.41
C LYS A 460 11.35 -9.45 20.19
N HIS A 461 12.42 -8.72 19.89
CA HIS A 461 12.40 -7.27 19.73
C HIS A 461 12.51 -6.88 18.25
N ARG A 462 11.45 -7.15 17.50
CA ARG A 462 11.39 -6.78 16.07
C ARG A 462 11.03 -5.32 15.91
N ASN A 463 11.61 -4.70 14.88
CA ASN A 463 11.21 -3.36 14.46
C ASN A 463 9.70 -3.36 14.12
N PRO A 464 8.89 -2.44 14.68
CA PRO A 464 7.45 -2.41 14.46
C PRO A 464 7.04 -2.09 13.01
N LEU A 465 7.88 -1.37 12.25
CA LEU A 465 7.59 -0.96 10.86
C LEU A 465 7.89 -2.09 9.87
N ASN A 466 9.12 -2.59 9.84
CA ASN A 466 9.58 -3.57 8.85
C ASN A 466 9.67 -5.01 9.37
N LYS A 467 9.37 -5.24 10.66
CA LYS A 467 9.41 -6.55 11.33
C LYS A 467 10.78 -7.24 11.33
N GLN A 468 11.84 -6.50 11.10
CA GLN A 468 13.21 -7.01 11.18
C GLN A 468 13.63 -7.30 12.62
N ALA A 469 14.47 -8.32 12.81
CA ALA A 469 15.08 -8.64 14.09
C ALA A 469 16.03 -7.53 14.55
N LYS A 470 16.12 -7.29 15.86
CA LYS A 470 17.12 -6.40 16.42
C LYS A 470 18.51 -7.02 16.26
N LEU A 471 19.46 -6.24 15.72
CA LEU A 471 20.84 -6.66 15.54
C LEU A 471 21.71 -6.24 16.71
N ILE A 472 22.53 -7.15 17.23
CA ILE A 472 23.50 -6.90 18.30
C ILE A 472 24.85 -7.45 17.87
N ASN A 473 25.88 -6.61 17.84
CA ASN A 473 27.24 -7.04 17.58
C ASN A 473 27.85 -7.60 18.87
N ILE A 474 28.10 -8.91 18.89
CA ILE A 474 28.64 -9.64 20.05
C ILE A 474 30.10 -10.09 19.84
N THR A 475 30.78 -9.53 18.86
CA THR A 475 32.16 -9.90 18.50
C THR A 475 33.14 -9.78 19.67
N LYS A 476 32.99 -8.73 20.48
CA LYS A 476 33.86 -8.49 21.66
C LYS A 476 33.64 -9.53 22.74
N GLN A 477 32.43 -10.03 22.90
CA GLN A 477 32.04 -11.02 23.91
C GLN A 477 32.51 -12.43 23.52
N ILE A 478 32.56 -12.76 22.24
CA ILE A 478 33.01 -14.07 21.77
C ILE A 478 34.54 -14.16 21.64
N LYS A 479 35.23 -13.05 21.35
CA LYS A 479 36.68 -13.04 21.15
C LYS A 479 37.49 -12.87 22.45
N ARG A 480 36.81 -12.75 23.61
CA ARG A 480 37.43 -12.82 24.93
C ARG A 480 37.61 -14.24 25.38
#